data_38b1bafef53972ae5c69aadaa199013f
#
_entry.id   38b1bafef53972ae5c69aadaa199013f
#
_cell.length_a   1.000
_cell.length_b   1.000
_cell.length_c   1.000
_cell.angle_alpha   90.00
_cell.angle_beta   90.00
_cell.angle_gamma   90.00
#
_symmetry.space_group_name_H-M   'P 1'
#
loop_
_entity.id
_entity.type
_entity.pdbx_description
1 polymer ?
#
loop_
_entity_poly.entity_id
_entity_poly.type
_entity_poly.pdbx_seq_one_letter_code
_entity_poly.pdbx_strand_id
1 'polypeptide(L)'
;MKSPFLVAALIVIAAALGGAAQTEAPRAQAAPDPQVEYLYDVAGRRHYDFPSNDALGYGHGICDKVTRGESYAQVMGDVKSDVTPNDEFAANYLVSYAVNLLCPDQIWQLRNSAAPYRPPGA
;
A
#
# COMPACT_ATOMS: atom_id res chain seq x y z
N MET A 1 37.60 52.68 5.98
CA MET A 1 37.20 52.36 5.84
C MET A 1 36.59 51.69 5.32
N LYS A 2 36.26 51.45 5.19
CA LYS A 2 35.70 50.88 4.78
C LYS A 2 35.68 49.78 4.66
N SER A 3 35.84 49.25 4.60
CA SER A 3 35.93 48.17 4.47
C SER A 3 35.20 47.27 5.05
N PRO A 4 35.18 47.31 5.81
CA PRO A 4 34.59 46.47 6.56
C PRO A 4 33.34 46.00 6.00
N PHE A 5 32.79 46.69 5.74
CA PHE A 5 31.63 46.40 5.36
C PHE A 5 31.46 45.40 4.49
N LEU A 6 32.07 45.44 3.91
CA LEU A 6 32.01 44.59 2.98
C LEU A 6 31.86 43.36 3.42
N VAL A 7 32.51 43.09 4.11
CA VAL A 7 32.52 41.91 4.57
C VAL A 7 31.29 41.42 4.85
N ALA A 8 30.72 42.08 5.50
CA ALA A 8 29.53 41.61 5.90
C ALA A 8 28.85 40.93 4.86
N ALA A 9 28.84 41.48 3.98
CA ALA A 9 28.16 40.91 2.99
C ALA A 9 28.23 39.54 2.94
N LEU A 10 29.19 39.20 2.89
CA LEU A 10 29.36 37.94 2.71
C LEU A 10 28.66 37.13 3.45
N ILE A 11 28.71 37.36 4.43
CA ILE A 11 28.20 36.56 5.22
C ILE A 11 26.99 36.08 4.81
N VAL A 12 26.32 36.81 4.69
CA VAL A 12 25.17 36.43 4.39
C VAL A 12 25.01 35.37 3.60
N ILE A 13 25.48 35.43 2.86
CA ILE A 13 25.37 34.48 2.07
C ILE A 13 25.28 33.28 2.55
N ALA A 14 26.06 33.17 3.10
CA ALA A 14 26.19 31.93 3.57
C ALA A 14 24.93 31.47 3.92
N ALA A 15 24.39 32.06 4.54
CA ALA A 15 23.25 31.59 5.01
C ALA A 15 22.43 31.08 4.06
N ALA A 16 22.28 31.72 3.38
CA ALA A 16 21.42 31.26 2.55
C ALA A 16 21.53 30.01 2.19
N LEU A 17 22.09 29.80 2.37
CA LEU A 17 22.08 28.81 2.01
C LEU A 17 21.78 27.85 2.53
N GLY A 18 21.85 27.92 2.85
CA GLY A 18 21.64 27.03 3.34
C GLY A 18 20.66 26.53 3.40
N GLY A 19 20.50 26.70 3.17
CA GLY A 19 19.84 26.24 3.28
C GLY A 19 19.31 25.63 2.92
N ALA A 20 19.33 25.59 2.75
CA ALA A 20 18.85 25.06 2.48
C ALA A 20 18.51 24.23 2.46
N ALA A 21 18.58 24.06 2.51
CA ALA A 21 18.33 23.35 2.53
C ALA A 21 17.55 22.74 2.76
N GLN A 22 17.33 22.77 2.79
CA GLN A 22 16.73 22.23 2.99
C GLN A 22 16.11 21.57 2.88
N THR A 23 16.12 21.50 2.91
CA THR A 23 15.63 20.86 2.82
C THR A 23 14.88 20.26 2.63
N GLU A 24 14.56 20.13 2.46
CA GLU A 24 13.87 19.50 2.27
C GLU A 24 13.53 18.71 2.21
N ALA A 25 13.49 18.50 2.22
CA ALA A 25 13.13 17.77 2.12
C ALA A 25 12.78 16.94 2.00
N PRO A 26 12.84 16.58 2.01
CA PRO A 26 12.40 15.55 1.75
C PRO A 26 11.55 14.91 2.01
N ARG A 27 11.25 14.80 2.09
CA ARG A 27 10.60 14.23 2.25
C ARG A 27 10.04 13.68 1.79
N ALA A 28 10.14 13.95 1.66
CA ALA A 28 9.49 13.49 1.18
C ALA A 28 9.55 12.38 0.99
N GLN A 29 10.02 12.06 1.53
CA GLN A 29 10.03 10.94 1.35
C GLN A 29 8.91 10.26 1.29
N ALA A 30 8.80 10.00 0.94
CA ALA A 30 7.59 9.65 0.41
C ALA A 30 7.16 8.29 0.76
N ALA A 31 5.88 8.10 0.79
CA ALA A 31 5.33 6.79 1.02
C ALA A 31 5.65 5.89 -0.16
N PRO A 32 5.85 4.60 0.08
CA PRO A 32 6.05 3.66 -1.01
C PRO A 32 4.83 3.61 -1.93
N ASP A 33 5.07 3.29 -3.17
CA ASP A 33 3.99 3.07 -4.11
C ASP A 33 3.14 1.89 -3.62
N PRO A 34 1.84 2.06 -3.48
CA PRO A 34 0.99 0.99 -2.97
C PRO A 34 1.07 -0.31 -3.78
N GLN A 35 1.23 -0.24 -5.08
CA GLN A 35 1.37 -1.44 -5.89
C GLN A 35 2.67 -2.16 -5.58
N VAL A 36 3.74 -1.42 -5.38
CA VAL A 36 5.03 -2.01 -5.03
C VAL A 36 4.94 -2.68 -3.66
N GLU A 37 4.31 -2.01 -2.72
CA GLU A 37 4.15 -2.56 -1.38
C GLU A 37 3.31 -3.84 -1.42
N TYR A 38 2.22 -3.82 -2.18
CA TYR A 38 1.38 -5.00 -2.34
C TYR A 38 2.19 -6.18 -2.89
N LEU A 39 2.94 -5.94 -3.97
CA LEU A 39 3.74 -7.00 -4.58
C LEU A 39 4.80 -7.53 -3.62
N TYR A 40 5.43 -6.64 -2.89
CA TYR A 40 6.43 -7.05 -1.92
C TYR A 40 5.82 -7.98 -0.86
N ASP A 41 4.66 -7.62 -0.36
CA ASP A 41 4.03 -8.40 0.71
C ASP A 41 3.52 -9.75 0.24
N VAL A 42 2.81 -9.80 -0.87
CA VAL A 42 2.13 -11.04 -1.26
C VAL A 42 2.96 -11.94 -2.14
N ALA A 43 3.85 -11.40 -2.94
CA ALA A 43 4.69 -12.20 -3.82
C ALA A 43 6.11 -12.32 -3.26
N GLY A 44 6.68 -11.23 -2.80
CA GLY A 44 8.06 -11.22 -2.30
C GLY A 44 8.22 -11.89 -0.95
N ARG A 45 7.38 -11.53 0.02
CA ARG A 45 7.49 -12.08 1.36
C ARG A 45 6.70 -13.36 1.56
N ARG A 46 5.48 -13.40 1.06
CA ARG A 46 4.59 -14.53 1.33
C ARG A 46 4.63 -15.61 0.26
N HIS A 47 5.16 -15.28 -0.91
CA HIS A 47 5.34 -16.25 -2.00
C HIS A 47 4.04 -16.96 -2.38
N TYR A 48 2.92 -16.23 -2.39
CA TYR A 48 1.66 -16.84 -2.81
C TYR A 48 1.71 -17.18 -4.29
N ASP A 49 1.05 -18.27 -4.65
CA ASP A 49 0.98 -18.71 -6.03
C ASP A 49 -0.24 -18.12 -6.71
N PHE A 50 -0.02 -17.18 -7.58
CA PHE A 50 -1.12 -16.51 -8.26
C PHE A 50 -1.37 -17.14 -9.63
N PRO A 51 -2.63 -17.20 -10.07
CA PRO A 51 -2.92 -17.65 -11.43
C PRO A 51 -2.13 -16.83 -12.43
N SER A 52 -1.49 -17.50 -13.37
CA SER A 52 -0.67 -16.88 -14.41
C SER A 52 0.49 -16.04 -13.85
N ASN A 53 0.87 -16.28 -12.60
CA ASN A 53 1.91 -15.50 -11.93
C ASN A 53 1.62 -14.01 -11.92
N ASP A 54 0.35 -13.64 -11.95
CA ASP A 54 -0.06 -12.24 -12.03
C ASP A 54 -0.63 -11.76 -10.71
N ALA A 55 0.24 -11.48 -9.76
CA ALA A 55 -0.17 -11.03 -8.43
C ALA A 55 -0.92 -9.71 -8.49
N LEU A 56 -0.45 -8.77 -9.30
CA LEU A 56 -1.07 -7.45 -9.37
C LEU A 56 -2.43 -7.50 -10.03
N GLY A 57 -2.53 -8.22 -11.14
CA GLY A 57 -3.84 -8.40 -11.80
C GLY A 57 -4.83 -9.08 -10.89
N TYR A 58 -4.37 -10.05 -10.11
CA TYR A 58 -5.25 -10.73 -9.16
C TYR A 58 -5.75 -9.76 -8.09
N GLY A 59 -4.86 -8.93 -7.56
CA GLY A 59 -5.23 -7.93 -6.57
C GLY A 59 -6.25 -6.93 -7.10
N HIS A 60 -6.05 -6.45 -8.32
CA HIS A 60 -7.04 -5.56 -8.93
C HIS A 60 -8.36 -6.29 -9.15
N GLY A 61 -8.31 -7.59 -9.44
CA GLY A 61 -9.52 -8.39 -9.56
C GLY A 61 -10.30 -8.46 -8.25
N ILE A 62 -9.59 -8.56 -7.12
CA ILE A 62 -10.23 -8.50 -5.81
C ILE A 62 -10.96 -7.16 -5.65
N CYS A 63 -10.29 -6.07 -6.00
CA CYS A 63 -10.91 -4.75 -5.93
C CYS A 63 -12.15 -4.66 -6.79
N ASP A 64 -12.11 -5.22 -7.99
CA ASP A 64 -13.27 -5.21 -8.89
C ASP A 64 -14.44 -5.95 -8.27
N LYS A 65 -14.18 -7.08 -7.63
CA LYS A 65 -15.24 -7.86 -6.98
C LYS A 65 -15.90 -7.05 -5.86
N VAL A 66 -15.09 -6.42 -5.04
CA VAL A 66 -15.64 -5.60 -3.94
C VAL A 66 -16.45 -4.44 -4.51
N THR A 67 -15.94 -3.81 -5.56
CA THR A 67 -16.65 -2.70 -6.18
C THR A 67 -17.99 -3.13 -6.76
N ARG A 68 -18.06 -4.36 -7.27
CA ARG A 68 -19.33 -4.88 -7.79
C ARG A 68 -20.30 -5.32 -6.70
N GLY A 69 -19.90 -5.27 -5.46
CA GLY A 69 -20.78 -5.64 -4.35
C GLY A 69 -20.61 -7.06 -3.86
N GLU A 70 -19.59 -7.77 -4.30
CA GLU A 70 -19.36 -9.11 -3.75
C GLU A 70 -18.97 -9.02 -2.29
N SER A 71 -19.49 -9.92 -1.49
CA SER A 71 -19.24 -9.89 -0.06
C SER A 71 -17.85 -10.41 0.27
N TYR A 72 -17.40 -10.10 1.47
CA TYR A 72 -16.15 -10.64 1.98
C TYR A 72 -16.14 -12.17 1.87
N ALA A 73 -17.26 -12.82 2.21
CA ALA A 73 -17.35 -14.28 2.14
C ALA A 73 -17.13 -14.81 0.72
N GLN A 74 -17.71 -14.12 -0.27
CA GLN A 74 -17.53 -14.52 -1.67
C GLN A 74 -16.10 -14.35 -2.11
N VAL A 75 -15.51 -13.21 -1.79
CA VAL A 75 -14.13 -12.93 -2.18
C VAL A 75 -13.18 -13.90 -1.50
N MET A 76 -13.40 -14.19 -0.22
CA MET A 76 -12.59 -15.17 0.51
C MET A 76 -12.69 -16.56 -0.10
N GLY A 77 -13.89 -16.94 -0.51
CA GLY A 77 -14.08 -18.23 -1.18
C GLY A 77 -13.27 -18.33 -2.45
N ASP A 78 -13.30 -17.28 -3.26
CA ASP A 78 -12.54 -17.26 -4.51
C ASP A 78 -11.04 -17.32 -4.24
N VAL A 79 -10.57 -16.53 -3.28
CA VAL A 79 -9.13 -16.50 -2.97
C VAL A 79 -8.65 -17.86 -2.45
N LYS A 80 -9.43 -18.49 -1.60
CA LYS A 80 -9.06 -19.81 -1.09
C LYS A 80 -9.06 -20.86 -2.19
N SER A 81 -9.88 -20.65 -3.19
CA SER A 81 -9.89 -21.57 -4.32
C SER A 81 -8.73 -21.32 -5.28
N ASP A 82 -8.39 -20.07 -5.49
CA ASP A 82 -7.43 -19.68 -6.53
C ASP A 82 -5.99 -19.63 -6.07
N VAL A 83 -5.75 -19.20 -4.83
CA VAL A 83 -4.40 -18.84 -4.39
C VAL A 83 -3.98 -19.52 -3.10
N THR A 84 -4.85 -19.59 -2.11
CA THR A 84 -4.49 -20.02 -0.76
C THR A 84 -5.41 -21.14 -0.29
N PRO A 85 -5.31 -22.32 -0.89
CA PRO A 85 -6.25 -23.41 -0.58
C PRO A 85 -6.22 -23.76 0.90
N ASN A 86 -7.40 -23.76 1.50
CA ASN A 86 -7.60 -24.18 2.88
C ASN A 86 -6.83 -23.34 3.91
N ASP A 87 -6.47 -22.11 3.55
CA ASP A 87 -5.73 -21.26 4.46
C ASP A 87 -6.49 -19.95 4.69
N GLU A 88 -7.26 -19.94 5.74
CA GLU A 88 -8.11 -18.80 6.09
C GLU A 88 -7.27 -17.54 6.37
N PHE A 89 -6.18 -17.71 7.09
CA PHE A 89 -5.31 -16.59 7.40
C PHE A 89 -4.67 -16.00 6.16
N ALA A 90 -4.13 -16.82 5.30
CA ALA A 90 -3.49 -16.34 4.08
C ALA A 90 -4.50 -15.66 3.18
N ALA A 91 -5.70 -16.22 3.07
CA ALA A 91 -6.74 -15.60 2.26
C ALA A 91 -7.12 -14.22 2.80
N ASN A 92 -7.31 -14.11 4.11
CA ASN A 92 -7.64 -12.83 4.71
C ASN A 92 -6.52 -11.82 4.52
N TYR A 93 -5.28 -12.25 4.65
CA TYR A 93 -4.14 -11.37 4.44
C TYR A 93 -4.16 -10.81 3.02
N LEU A 94 -4.35 -11.68 2.04
CA LEU A 94 -4.36 -11.25 0.64
C LEU A 94 -5.51 -10.30 0.35
N VAL A 95 -6.72 -10.64 0.77
CA VAL A 95 -7.89 -9.79 0.52
C VAL A 95 -7.71 -8.43 1.19
N SER A 96 -7.26 -8.42 2.44
CA SER A 96 -7.10 -7.18 3.20
C SER A 96 -6.02 -6.28 2.59
N TYR A 97 -4.88 -6.85 2.22
CA TYR A 97 -3.81 -6.06 1.65
C TYR A 97 -4.16 -5.54 0.26
N ALA A 98 -4.82 -6.37 -0.56
CA ALA A 98 -5.24 -5.91 -1.87
C ALA A 98 -6.16 -4.70 -1.76
N VAL A 99 -7.17 -4.79 -0.92
CA VAL A 99 -8.12 -3.68 -0.81
C VAL A 99 -7.47 -2.46 -0.16
N ASN A 100 -6.72 -2.66 0.92
CA ASN A 100 -6.09 -1.52 1.59
C ASN A 100 -5.10 -0.77 0.71
N LEU A 101 -4.37 -1.47 -0.14
CA LEU A 101 -3.32 -0.85 -0.92
C LEU A 101 -3.76 -0.48 -2.33
N LEU A 102 -4.60 -1.28 -2.95
CA LEU A 102 -4.98 -1.05 -4.34
C LEU A 102 -6.30 -0.31 -4.52
N CYS A 103 -7.20 -0.40 -3.55
CA CYS A 103 -8.48 0.28 -3.62
C CYS A 103 -8.98 0.67 -2.22
N PRO A 104 -8.22 1.52 -1.52
CA PRO A 104 -8.54 1.82 -0.10
C PRO A 104 -9.91 2.43 0.13
N ASP A 105 -10.49 3.07 -0.87
CA ASP A 105 -11.84 3.63 -0.74
C ASP A 105 -12.91 2.54 -0.67
N GLN A 106 -12.57 1.29 -0.94
CA GLN A 106 -13.51 0.17 -0.83
C GLN A 106 -13.40 -0.55 0.52
N ILE A 107 -12.52 -0.11 1.41
CA ILE A 107 -12.28 -0.85 2.64
C ILE A 107 -13.54 -0.94 3.52
N TRP A 108 -14.33 0.10 3.55
CA TRP A 108 -15.54 0.08 4.38
C TRP A 108 -16.60 -0.88 3.84
N GLN A 109 -16.72 -0.95 2.52
CA GLN A 109 -17.64 -1.90 1.92
C GLN A 109 -17.21 -3.33 2.25
N LEU A 110 -15.93 -3.61 2.16
CA LEU A 110 -15.42 -4.91 2.51
C LEU A 110 -15.68 -5.24 3.98
N ARG A 111 -15.36 -4.33 4.87
CA ARG A 111 -15.54 -4.53 6.31
C ARG A 111 -16.99 -4.74 6.69
N ASN A 112 -17.87 -3.97 6.10
CA ASN A 112 -19.30 -4.10 6.39
C ASN A 112 -19.81 -5.48 5.99
N SER A 113 -19.35 -5.99 4.86
CA SER A 113 -19.77 -7.32 4.42
C SER A 113 -19.07 -8.45 5.20
N ALA A 114 -17.97 -8.13 5.87
CA ALA A 114 -17.24 -9.12 6.65
C ALA A 114 -17.87 -9.36 8.02
N ALA A 115 -18.65 -8.42 8.52
CA ALA A 115 -19.19 -8.51 9.88
C ALA A 115 -19.92 -9.84 10.17
N PRO A 116 -20.76 -10.35 9.27
CA PRO A 116 -21.44 -11.61 9.53
C PRO A 116 -20.64 -12.87 9.14
N TYR A 117 -19.42 -12.69 8.65
CA TYR A 117 -18.65 -13.82 8.12
C TYR A 117 -18.26 -14.79 9.24
N ARG A 118 -18.39 -16.08 8.94
CA ARG A 118 -17.92 -17.14 9.83
C ARG A 118 -17.02 -18.07 9.03
N PRO A 119 -15.75 -18.23 9.43
CA PRO A 119 -14.89 -19.18 8.74
C PRO A 119 -15.42 -20.59 8.87
N PRO A 120 -15.20 -21.42 7.86
CA PRO A 120 -15.62 -22.82 7.94
C PRO A 120 -14.98 -23.51 9.14
N GLY A 121 -15.78 -24.24 9.87
CA GLY A 121 -15.28 -24.97 11.02
C GLY A 121 -15.16 -24.17 12.30
N ALA A 122 -15.52 -22.89 12.26
CA ALA A 122 -15.42 -22.04 13.45
C ALA A 122 -16.64 -22.15 14.33
#